data_3756553a4aeaaa49c3874caeed187e08
#
_entry.id   3756553a4aeaaa49c3874caeed187e08
#
_cell.length_a   1.000
_cell.length_b   1.000
_cell.length_c   1.000
_cell.angle_alpha   90.00
_cell.angle_beta   90.00
_cell.angle_gamma   90.00
#
_symmetry.space_group_name_H-M   'P 1'
#
loop_
_entity.id
_entity.type
_entity.pdbx_description
1 polymer ?
#
loop_
_entity_poly.entity_id
_entity_poly.type
_entity_poly.pdbx_seq_one_letter_code
_entity_poly.pdbx_strand_id
1 'polypeptide(L)'
;NDNSLDESKYLLEALQKDFPQLHIIELKQEAQFIKGKKFPLSIGIKTAKHDVVLLTDADCVPASEFWMHKMTAPFEQETEIVLGYGAYYKRKGLLNKIIRFETFHTAVQYLSYALAGLPYMGTGRNLAYKKDVFFRNKGFSAHNHLPGGDDDLFINATATGRNTKVVTDKASFTLSEPKRTWKDWRKQKQRHFT
;
A
#
# COMPACT_ATOMS: atom_id res chain seq x y z
N ASN A 1 11.23 5.82 -8.25
CA ASN A 1 12.56 5.59 -7.66
C ASN A 1 12.94 6.81 -6.82
N ASP A 2 12.96 6.63 -5.50
CA ASP A 2 13.30 7.67 -4.54
C ASP A 2 14.78 7.55 -4.16
N ASN A 3 15.64 7.92 -5.12
CA ASN A 3 17.08 8.00 -4.94
C ASN A 3 17.74 6.69 -4.44
N SER A 4 17.35 5.55 -5.01
CA SER A 4 17.99 4.26 -4.71
C SER A 4 19.47 4.28 -5.11
N LEU A 5 20.33 3.77 -4.23
CA LEU A 5 21.78 3.71 -4.43
C LEU A 5 22.26 2.35 -4.97
N ASP A 6 21.33 1.43 -5.15
CA ASP A 6 21.57 0.08 -5.70
C ASP A 6 21.30 0.04 -7.22
N GLU A 7 21.25 -1.16 -7.78
CA GLU A 7 21.01 -1.40 -9.20
C GLU A 7 19.53 -1.20 -9.63
N SER A 8 18.66 -0.71 -8.75
CA SER A 8 17.20 -0.54 -9.04
C SER A 8 16.96 0.28 -10.31
N LYS A 9 17.76 1.32 -10.56
CA LYS A 9 17.63 2.16 -11.75
C LYS A 9 17.82 1.35 -13.04
N TYR A 10 18.92 0.61 -13.13
CA TYR A 10 19.25 -0.18 -14.32
C TYR A 10 18.23 -1.30 -14.55
N LEU A 11 17.77 -1.93 -13.47
CA LEU A 11 16.71 -2.94 -13.53
C LEU A 11 15.40 -2.36 -14.08
N LEU A 12 14.98 -1.19 -13.59
CA LEU A 12 13.78 -0.52 -14.05
C LEU A 12 13.88 -0.11 -15.53
N GLU A 13 15.03 0.44 -15.96
CA GLU A 13 15.29 0.80 -17.36
C GLU A 13 15.26 -0.44 -18.29
N ALA A 14 15.79 -1.57 -17.83
CA ALA A 14 15.71 -2.83 -18.56
C ALA A 14 14.26 -3.32 -18.69
N LEU A 15 13.51 -3.35 -17.58
CA LEU A 15 12.10 -3.76 -17.56
C LEU A 15 11.22 -2.85 -18.44
N GLN A 16 11.53 -1.55 -18.52
CA GLN A 16 10.76 -0.62 -19.36
C GLN A 16 10.84 -0.96 -20.85
N LYS A 17 11.93 -1.59 -21.30
CA LYS A 17 12.07 -2.04 -22.70
C LYS A 17 11.10 -3.18 -23.02
N ASP A 18 10.92 -4.09 -22.04
CA ASP A 18 10.02 -5.24 -22.18
C ASP A 18 8.56 -4.87 -21.90
N PHE A 19 8.34 -3.85 -21.06
CA PHE A 19 7.02 -3.37 -20.64
C PHE A 19 6.86 -1.87 -20.93
N PRO A 20 6.46 -1.47 -22.16
CA PRO A 20 6.33 -0.06 -22.55
C PRO A 20 5.34 0.75 -21.73
N GLN A 21 4.39 0.09 -21.05
CA GLN A 21 3.45 0.71 -20.12
C GLN A 21 4.07 1.04 -18.76
N LEU A 22 5.29 0.58 -18.46
CA LEU A 22 6.01 0.94 -17.25
C LEU A 22 6.48 2.39 -17.30
N HIS A 23 5.98 3.23 -16.42
CA HIS A 23 6.41 4.61 -16.26
C HIS A 23 7.31 4.73 -15.03
N ILE A 24 8.56 5.11 -15.24
CA ILE A 24 9.55 5.31 -14.19
C ILE A 24 9.58 6.79 -13.83
N ILE A 25 9.45 7.09 -12.54
CA ILE A 25 9.61 8.43 -12.01
C ILE A 25 10.84 8.44 -11.11
N GLU A 26 11.87 9.19 -11.52
CA GLU A 26 13.05 9.42 -10.69
C GLU A 26 12.88 10.72 -9.90
N LEU A 27 12.98 10.63 -8.59
CA LEU A 27 12.95 11.79 -7.71
C LEU A 27 14.39 12.27 -7.48
N LYS A 28 14.62 13.58 -7.70
CA LYS A 28 15.88 14.22 -7.36
C LYS A 28 15.88 14.62 -5.88
N GLN A 29 17.03 14.58 -5.24
CA GLN A 29 17.24 14.78 -3.80
C GLN A 29 16.73 16.11 -3.20
N GLU A 30 16.41 17.10 -4.02
CA GLU A 30 16.03 18.44 -3.56
C GLU A 30 14.67 18.54 -2.85
N ALA A 31 13.86 17.49 -2.88
CA ALA A 31 12.51 17.48 -2.31
C ALA A 31 12.43 16.88 -0.88
N GLN A 32 13.47 16.99 -0.08
CA GLN A 32 13.59 16.36 1.25
C GLN A 32 12.72 17.00 2.37
N PHE A 33 11.82 17.91 2.05
CA PHE A 33 10.98 18.55 3.08
C PHE A 33 9.88 17.65 3.65
N ILE A 34 9.52 16.56 2.98
CA ILE A 34 8.51 15.61 3.44
C ILE A 34 9.18 14.26 3.70
N LYS A 35 9.28 13.88 4.98
CA LYS A 35 9.86 12.60 5.38
C LYS A 35 8.96 11.42 5.00
N GLY A 36 9.57 10.27 4.66
CA GLY A 36 8.87 9.03 4.39
C GLY A 36 8.32 8.88 2.97
N LYS A 37 7.37 7.97 2.79
CA LYS A 37 6.81 7.58 1.47
C LYS A 37 5.83 8.59 0.87
N LYS A 38 5.31 9.54 1.64
CA LYS A 38 4.20 10.42 1.22
C LYS A 38 4.52 11.24 -0.02
N PHE A 39 5.72 11.80 -0.09
CA PHE A 39 6.11 12.62 -1.23
C PHE A 39 6.24 11.78 -2.51
N PRO A 40 7.05 10.70 -2.55
CA PRO A 40 7.13 9.82 -3.72
C PRO A 40 5.76 9.29 -4.15
N LEU A 41 4.94 8.85 -3.18
CA LEU A 41 3.61 8.33 -3.44
C LEU A 41 2.69 9.40 -4.04
N SER A 42 2.74 10.65 -3.52
CA SER A 42 1.96 11.76 -4.06
C SER A 42 2.32 12.06 -5.51
N ILE A 43 3.60 12.01 -5.87
CA ILE A 43 4.03 12.20 -7.25
C ILE A 43 3.52 11.06 -8.13
N GLY A 44 3.65 9.79 -7.66
CA GLY A 44 3.14 8.62 -8.37
C GLY A 44 1.63 8.71 -8.65
N ILE A 45 0.82 9.10 -7.64
CA ILE A 45 -0.62 9.26 -7.78
C ILE A 45 -0.97 10.37 -8.78
N LYS A 46 -0.29 11.53 -8.68
CA LYS A 46 -0.53 12.67 -9.57
C LYS A 46 -0.21 12.35 -11.02
N THR A 47 0.84 11.59 -11.28
CA THR A 47 1.30 11.23 -12.62
C THR A 47 0.63 9.99 -13.19
N ALA A 48 -0.07 9.20 -12.37
CA ALA A 48 -0.83 8.04 -12.84
C ALA A 48 -1.86 8.45 -13.90
N LYS A 49 -1.97 7.67 -15.00
CA LYS A 49 -2.82 8.01 -16.14
C LYS A 49 -4.29 7.69 -15.89
N HIS A 50 -4.58 6.65 -15.11
CA HIS A 50 -5.93 6.15 -14.89
C HIS A 50 -6.54 6.71 -13.60
N ASP A 51 -7.86 6.68 -13.49
CA ASP A 51 -8.61 7.23 -12.36
C ASP A 51 -8.47 6.39 -11.09
N VAL A 52 -8.24 5.10 -11.22
CA VAL A 52 -8.01 4.18 -10.10
C VAL A 52 -6.52 3.93 -9.95
N VAL A 53 -6.02 4.08 -8.73
CA VAL A 53 -4.66 3.67 -8.34
C VAL A 53 -4.74 2.44 -7.45
N LEU A 54 -3.89 1.46 -7.74
CA LEU A 54 -3.71 0.25 -6.93
C LEU A 54 -2.29 0.27 -6.38
N LEU A 55 -2.19 0.35 -5.06
CA LEU A 55 -0.94 0.52 -4.35
C LEU A 55 -0.41 -0.81 -3.82
N THR A 56 0.89 -0.96 -3.87
CA THR A 56 1.62 -2.05 -3.22
C THR A 56 3.02 -1.58 -2.83
N ASP A 57 3.62 -2.19 -1.81
CA ASP A 57 5.03 -1.92 -1.47
C ASP A 57 5.96 -2.62 -2.47
N ALA A 58 7.16 -2.06 -2.67
CA ALA A 58 8.16 -2.58 -3.61
C ALA A 58 8.66 -4.00 -3.24
N ASP A 59 8.52 -4.40 -1.97
CA ASP A 59 8.86 -5.74 -1.46
C ASP A 59 7.68 -6.72 -1.46
N CYS A 60 6.56 -6.34 -2.08
CA CYS A 60 5.37 -7.17 -2.20
C CYS A 60 5.26 -7.84 -3.57
N VAL A 61 4.78 -9.06 -3.58
CA VAL A 61 4.48 -9.84 -4.79
C VAL A 61 2.99 -10.18 -4.79
N PRO A 62 2.26 -9.96 -5.89
CA PRO A 62 0.89 -10.45 -6.03
C PRO A 62 0.80 -11.96 -5.84
N ALA A 63 -0.22 -12.45 -5.14
CA ALA A 63 -0.42 -13.88 -4.92
C ALA A 63 -0.90 -14.61 -6.19
N SER A 64 -1.41 -13.87 -7.17
CA SER A 64 -1.83 -14.41 -8.47
C SER A 64 -1.79 -13.35 -9.56
N GLU A 65 -1.84 -13.78 -10.82
CA GLU A 65 -2.02 -12.91 -12.00
C GLU A 65 -3.36 -12.16 -12.00
N PHE A 66 -4.36 -12.63 -11.27
CA PHE A 66 -5.67 -12.01 -11.14
C PHE A 66 -5.72 -10.88 -10.10
N TRP A 67 -4.63 -10.59 -9.40
CA TRP A 67 -4.58 -9.60 -8.33
C TRP A 67 -5.18 -8.26 -8.71
N MET A 68 -4.71 -7.68 -9.81
CA MET A 68 -5.19 -6.39 -10.29
C MET A 68 -6.69 -6.44 -10.60
N HIS A 69 -7.14 -7.46 -11.34
CA HIS A 69 -8.54 -7.63 -11.69
C HIS A 69 -9.43 -7.75 -10.43
N LYS A 70 -9.02 -8.57 -9.46
CA LYS A 70 -9.78 -8.75 -8.21
C LYS A 70 -9.87 -7.48 -7.39
N MET A 71 -8.79 -6.73 -7.28
CA MET A 71 -8.75 -5.48 -6.53
C MET A 71 -9.50 -4.33 -7.22
N THR A 72 -9.62 -4.35 -8.53
CA THR A 72 -10.30 -3.29 -9.28
C THR A 72 -11.75 -3.62 -9.63
N ALA A 73 -12.16 -4.88 -9.62
CA ALA A 73 -13.53 -5.30 -9.91
C ALA A 73 -14.63 -4.62 -9.07
N PRO A 74 -14.41 -4.29 -7.76
CA PRO A 74 -15.45 -3.65 -6.95
C PRO A 74 -15.70 -2.17 -7.25
N PHE A 75 -14.90 -1.53 -8.15
CA PHE A 75 -15.11 -0.11 -8.47
C PHE A 75 -16.34 0.10 -9.35
N GLU A 76 -17.43 0.39 -8.69
CA GLU A 76 -18.71 0.83 -9.25
C GLU A 76 -18.91 2.34 -9.00
N GLN A 77 -20.13 2.86 -9.27
CA GLN A 77 -20.40 4.30 -9.15
C GLN A 77 -20.05 4.87 -7.79
N GLU A 78 -20.46 4.22 -6.70
CA GLU A 78 -20.25 4.71 -5.33
C GLU A 78 -18.94 4.23 -4.70
N THR A 79 -18.32 3.17 -5.22
CA THR A 79 -17.09 2.63 -4.66
C THR A 79 -15.90 3.51 -5.05
N GLU A 80 -15.22 4.03 -4.03
CA GLU A 80 -14.06 4.90 -4.21
C GLU A 80 -12.78 4.29 -3.60
N ILE A 81 -12.93 3.35 -2.65
CA ILE A 81 -11.83 2.73 -1.90
C ILE A 81 -12.05 1.22 -1.85
N VAL A 82 -11.00 0.45 -2.08
CA VAL A 82 -11.00 -1.00 -1.97
C VAL A 82 -9.85 -1.44 -1.08
N LEU A 83 -10.19 -2.15 0.00
CA LEU A 83 -9.25 -2.67 0.98
C LEU A 83 -8.96 -4.14 0.70
N GLY A 84 -7.67 -4.47 0.59
CA GLY A 84 -7.19 -5.84 0.43
C GLY A 84 -6.31 -6.30 1.59
N TYR A 85 -5.86 -7.55 1.54
CA TYR A 85 -4.98 -8.13 2.54
C TYR A 85 -3.56 -8.33 1.99
N GLY A 86 -2.58 -7.77 2.70
CA GLY A 86 -1.15 -8.00 2.45
C GLY A 86 -0.59 -8.98 3.49
N ALA A 87 -0.32 -10.21 3.07
CA ALA A 87 0.19 -11.27 3.92
C ALA A 87 1.72 -11.32 3.95
N TYR A 88 2.27 -12.16 4.82
CA TYR A 88 3.69 -12.54 4.80
C TYR A 88 3.86 -14.00 4.39
N TYR A 89 4.92 -14.30 3.66
CA TYR A 89 5.30 -15.66 3.32
C TYR A 89 5.44 -16.53 4.57
N LYS A 90 4.99 -17.78 4.48
CA LYS A 90 5.20 -18.79 5.51
C LYS A 90 6.66 -19.23 5.52
N ARG A 91 7.34 -19.00 6.64
CA ARG A 91 8.72 -19.42 6.90
C ARG A 91 8.76 -20.24 8.20
N LYS A 92 9.83 -21.00 8.41
CA LYS A 92 10.03 -21.73 9.67
C LYS A 92 10.34 -20.76 10.83
N GLY A 93 10.00 -21.18 12.05
CA GLY A 93 10.35 -20.47 13.28
C GLY A 93 9.20 -19.71 13.94
N LEU A 94 9.38 -19.41 15.24
CA LEU A 94 8.36 -18.76 16.07
C LEU A 94 8.12 -17.32 15.65
N LEU A 95 9.18 -16.57 15.33
CA LEU A 95 9.06 -15.17 14.89
C LEU A 95 8.15 -15.04 13.68
N ASN A 96 8.31 -15.91 12.67
CA ASN A 96 7.44 -15.88 11.49
C ASN A 96 5.97 -16.16 11.83
N LYS A 97 5.72 -17.09 12.75
CA LYS A 97 4.35 -17.37 13.22
C LYS A 97 3.73 -16.13 13.88
N ILE A 98 4.48 -15.43 14.71
CA ILE A 98 4.04 -14.21 15.39
C ILE A 98 3.77 -13.08 14.38
N ILE A 99 4.71 -12.81 13.47
CA ILE A 99 4.55 -11.78 12.44
C ILE A 99 3.28 -12.04 11.60
N ARG A 100 3.09 -13.28 11.16
CA ARG A 100 1.92 -13.66 10.36
C ARG A 100 0.63 -13.57 11.15
N PHE A 101 0.64 -14.02 12.41
CA PHE A 101 -0.54 -13.94 13.29
C PHE A 101 -0.94 -12.49 13.53
N GLU A 102 0.00 -11.63 13.89
CA GLU A 102 -0.26 -10.21 14.12
C GLU A 102 -0.81 -9.52 12.87
N THR A 103 -0.18 -9.75 11.71
CA THR A 103 -0.65 -9.17 10.45
C THR A 103 -2.03 -9.67 10.06
N PHE A 104 -2.31 -10.96 10.23
CA PHE A 104 -3.62 -11.53 9.99
C PHE A 104 -4.66 -10.97 10.97
N HIS A 105 -4.35 -10.89 12.26
CA HIS A 105 -5.24 -10.35 13.28
C HIS A 105 -5.61 -8.88 12.99
N THR A 106 -4.61 -8.05 12.64
CA THR A 106 -4.84 -6.67 12.22
C THR A 106 -5.75 -6.61 10.99
N ALA A 107 -5.51 -7.49 10.00
CA ALA A 107 -6.35 -7.54 8.80
C ALA A 107 -7.80 -7.95 9.13
N VAL A 108 -7.99 -8.96 9.96
CA VAL A 108 -9.33 -9.35 10.42
C VAL A 108 -10.04 -8.16 11.07
N GLN A 109 -9.35 -7.36 11.87
CA GLN A 109 -9.94 -6.18 12.50
C GLN A 109 -10.38 -5.16 11.45
N TYR A 110 -9.47 -4.59 10.65
CA TYR A 110 -9.86 -3.49 9.76
C TYR A 110 -10.81 -3.91 8.64
N LEU A 111 -10.68 -5.14 8.12
CA LEU A 111 -11.58 -5.64 7.09
C LEU A 111 -13.00 -5.92 7.67
N SER A 112 -13.08 -6.47 8.88
CA SER A 112 -14.38 -6.71 9.55
C SER A 112 -15.09 -5.41 9.88
N TYR A 113 -14.37 -4.40 10.38
CA TYR A 113 -14.96 -3.08 10.62
C TYR A 113 -15.43 -2.44 9.31
N ALA A 114 -14.66 -2.55 8.23
CA ALA A 114 -15.08 -2.04 6.93
C ALA A 114 -16.32 -2.76 6.39
N LEU A 115 -16.42 -4.08 6.55
CA LEU A 115 -17.62 -4.87 6.21
C LEU A 115 -18.84 -4.49 7.06
N ALA A 116 -18.62 -4.08 8.30
CA ALA A 116 -19.68 -3.56 9.18
C ALA A 116 -20.07 -2.09 8.87
N GLY A 117 -19.48 -1.47 7.84
CA GLY A 117 -19.74 -0.09 7.45
C GLY A 117 -18.96 0.96 8.24
N LEU A 118 -17.94 0.56 8.99
CA LEU A 118 -17.10 1.41 9.83
C LEU A 118 -15.60 1.30 9.44
N PRO A 119 -15.23 1.58 8.18
CA PRO A 119 -13.82 1.51 7.77
C PRO A 119 -13.01 2.58 8.53
N TYR A 120 -11.87 2.18 9.08
CA TYR A 120 -11.02 3.09 9.85
C TYR A 120 -9.53 3.00 9.47
N MET A 121 -9.15 1.97 8.71
CA MET A 121 -7.76 1.68 8.39
C MET A 121 -7.66 0.93 7.07
N GLY A 122 -6.55 1.10 6.38
CA GLY A 122 -6.10 0.28 5.26
C GLY A 122 -4.60 0.05 5.35
N THR A 123 -4.05 -0.76 4.47
CA THR A 123 -2.59 -0.99 4.40
C THR A 123 -2.09 -0.76 3.00
N GLY A 124 -1.05 0.07 2.84
CA GLY A 124 -0.46 0.42 1.55
C GLY A 124 0.10 -0.76 0.77
N ARG A 125 0.24 -1.91 1.41
CA ARG A 125 0.65 -3.16 0.75
C ARG A 125 -0.40 -3.73 -0.20
N ASN A 126 -1.69 -3.41 0.01
CA ASN A 126 -2.78 -3.87 -0.84
C ASN A 126 -4.01 -2.96 -0.71
N LEU A 127 -3.96 -1.84 -1.37
CA LEU A 127 -4.95 -0.78 -1.25
C LEU A 127 -5.22 -0.16 -2.62
N ALA A 128 -6.48 0.02 -2.97
CA ALA A 128 -6.86 0.74 -4.18
C ALA A 128 -7.83 1.87 -3.88
N TYR A 129 -7.73 2.95 -4.62
CA TYR A 129 -8.72 4.04 -4.55
C TYR A 129 -8.76 4.89 -5.81
N LYS A 130 -9.88 5.61 -6.00
CA LYS A 130 -9.99 6.62 -7.06
C LYS A 130 -9.09 7.81 -6.73
N LYS A 131 -8.36 8.32 -7.72
CA LYS A 131 -7.48 9.49 -7.54
C LYS A 131 -8.23 10.72 -7.00
N ASP A 132 -9.50 10.83 -7.33
CA ASP A 132 -10.34 11.93 -6.87
C ASP A 132 -10.44 11.99 -5.33
N VAL A 133 -10.48 10.82 -4.65
CA VAL A 133 -10.42 10.77 -3.17
C VAL A 133 -9.15 11.42 -2.65
N PHE A 134 -8.01 11.15 -3.31
CA PHE A 134 -6.74 11.76 -2.92
C PHE A 134 -6.75 13.27 -3.11
N PHE A 135 -7.25 13.77 -4.23
CA PHE A 135 -7.28 15.21 -4.51
C PHE A 135 -8.27 15.96 -3.62
N ARG A 136 -9.48 15.42 -3.41
CA ARG A 136 -10.49 16.02 -2.52
C ARG A 136 -9.98 16.15 -1.08
N ASN A 137 -9.19 15.19 -0.63
CA ASN A 137 -8.58 15.21 0.71
C ASN A 137 -7.28 16.04 0.76
N LYS A 138 -6.92 16.77 -0.33
CA LYS A 138 -5.65 17.51 -0.44
C LYS A 138 -4.41 16.62 -0.23
N GLY A 139 -4.50 15.38 -0.69
CA GLY A 139 -3.45 14.38 -0.54
C GLY A 139 -3.21 14.01 0.92
N PHE A 140 -1.94 13.98 1.32
CA PHE A 140 -1.53 13.67 2.69
C PHE A 140 -1.28 14.92 3.56
N SER A 141 -1.76 16.11 3.12
CA SER A 141 -1.41 17.40 3.75
C SER A 141 -1.75 17.46 5.23
N ALA A 142 -2.86 16.86 5.65
CA ALA A 142 -3.29 16.84 7.06
C ALA A 142 -2.28 16.11 7.99
N HIS A 143 -1.46 15.23 7.44
CA HIS A 143 -0.55 14.36 8.20
C HIS A 143 0.90 14.44 7.71
N ASN A 144 1.28 15.51 7.00
CA ASN A 144 2.65 15.68 6.47
C ASN A 144 3.73 15.75 7.55
N HIS A 145 3.37 16.14 8.76
CA HIS A 145 4.28 16.21 9.91
C HIS A 145 4.61 14.84 10.50
N LEU A 146 3.83 13.79 10.18
CA LEU A 146 4.04 12.42 10.63
C LEU A 146 4.87 11.63 9.59
N PRO A 147 5.80 10.78 9.99
CA PRO A 147 6.57 9.95 9.05
C PRO A 147 5.74 8.89 8.31
N GLY A 148 4.68 8.37 8.95
CA GLY A 148 3.72 7.39 8.42
C GLY A 148 2.35 8.01 8.17
N GLY A 149 1.31 7.17 7.98
CA GLY A 149 -0.07 7.59 7.79
C GLY A 149 -0.43 7.90 6.34
N ASP A 150 0.35 7.39 5.40
CA ASP A 150 0.03 7.41 3.96
C ASP A 150 -1.08 6.43 3.61
N ASP A 151 -1.31 5.44 4.42
CA ASP A 151 -2.36 4.42 4.26
C ASP A 151 -3.43 4.50 5.35
N ASP A 152 -3.10 4.23 6.60
CA ASP A 152 -4.06 4.14 7.71
C ASP A 152 -4.76 5.47 8.01
N LEU A 153 -4.01 6.57 8.19
CA LEU A 153 -4.60 7.88 8.47
C LEU A 153 -5.34 8.45 7.26
N PHE A 154 -4.84 8.18 6.05
CA PHE A 154 -5.53 8.59 4.83
C PHE A 154 -6.88 7.88 4.70
N ILE A 155 -6.92 6.56 4.92
CA ILE A 155 -8.17 5.79 4.90
C ILE A 155 -9.09 6.21 6.04
N ASN A 156 -8.56 6.43 7.24
CA ASN A 156 -9.36 6.93 8.37
C ASN A 156 -10.08 8.25 8.05
N ALA A 157 -9.41 9.15 7.31
CA ALA A 157 -9.98 10.45 6.94
C ALA A 157 -10.96 10.41 5.76
N THR A 158 -10.90 9.38 4.89
CA THR A 158 -11.59 9.39 3.60
C THR A 158 -12.61 8.25 3.41
N ALA A 159 -12.43 7.15 4.13
CA ALA A 159 -13.27 5.98 4.00
C ALA A 159 -14.60 6.13 4.74
N THR A 160 -15.66 5.63 4.14
CA THR A 160 -17.01 5.55 4.71
C THR A 160 -17.62 4.18 4.37
N GLY A 161 -18.66 3.77 5.10
CA GLY A 161 -19.37 2.54 4.81
C GLY A 161 -20.01 2.49 3.41
N ARG A 162 -20.19 3.63 2.75
CA ARG A 162 -20.76 3.72 1.40
C ARG A 162 -19.71 3.61 0.32
N ASN A 163 -18.57 4.29 0.49
CA ASN A 163 -17.56 4.39 -0.55
C ASN A 163 -16.46 3.33 -0.47
N THR A 164 -16.49 2.44 0.53
CA THR A 164 -15.42 1.47 0.79
C THR A 164 -15.91 0.03 0.61
N LYS A 165 -15.16 -0.76 -0.15
CA LYS A 165 -15.38 -2.20 -0.34
C LYS A 165 -14.16 -2.99 0.15
N VAL A 166 -14.39 -4.27 0.45
CA VAL A 166 -13.37 -5.21 0.94
C VAL A 166 -13.23 -6.37 -0.02
N VAL A 167 -11.99 -6.76 -0.33
CA VAL A 167 -11.70 -7.95 -1.13
C VAL A 167 -10.90 -8.94 -0.28
N THR A 168 -11.47 -10.15 -0.08
CA THR A 168 -10.89 -11.23 0.73
C THR A 168 -10.53 -12.48 -0.08
N ASP A 169 -10.68 -12.44 -1.40
CA ASP A 169 -10.28 -13.53 -2.29
C ASP A 169 -8.76 -13.71 -2.20
N LYS A 170 -8.30 -14.95 -2.02
CA LYS A 170 -6.87 -15.27 -1.93
C LYS A 170 -6.08 -14.83 -3.16
N ALA A 171 -6.70 -14.82 -4.33
CA ALA A 171 -6.09 -14.34 -5.56
C ALA A 171 -5.82 -12.84 -5.57
N SER A 172 -6.47 -12.07 -4.67
CA SER A 172 -6.24 -10.63 -4.51
C SER A 172 -5.16 -10.27 -3.48
N PHE A 173 -4.54 -11.24 -2.82
CA PHE A 173 -3.55 -10.96 -1.78
C PHE A 173 -2.22 -10.49 -2.37
N THR A 174 -1.48 -9.73 -1.58
CA THR A 174 -0.04 -9.50 -1.78
C THR A 174 0.76 -10.23 -0.72
N LEU A 175 1.97 -10.62 -1.04
CA LEU A 175 2.87 -11.39 -0.18
C LEU A 175 4.19 -10.66 -0.03
N SER A 176 4.68 -10.49 1.20
CA SER A 176 6.00 -9.91 1.50
C SER A 176 6.88 -10.87 2.25
N GLU A 177 8.20 -10.68 2.17
CA GLU A 177 9.14 -11.41 3.02
C GLU A 177 9.09 -10.90 4.47
N PRO A 178 8.90 -11.78 5.46
CA PRO A 178 8.93 -11.40 6.86
C PRO A 178 10.34 -11.07 7.33
N LYS A 179 10.49 -10.22 8.34
CA LYS A 179 11.78 -9.98 8.99
C LYS A 179 12.31 -11.28 9.59
N ARG A 180 13.61 -11.53 9.43
CA ARG A 180 14.26 -12.78 9.83
C ARG A 180 14.75 -12.77 11.28
N THR A 181 14.95 -11.58 11.87
CA THR A 181 15.44 -11.45 13.25
C THR A 181 14.47 -10.63 14.10
N TRP A 182 14.46 -10.91 15.41
CA TRP A 182 13.68 -10.14 16.37
C TRP A 182 14.09 -8.66 16.42
N LYS A 183 15.37 -8.38 16.23
CA LYS A 183 15.91 -7.02 16.17
C LYS A 183 15.31 -6.22 15.01
N ASP A 184 15.29 -6.79 13.80
CA ASP A 184 14.76 -6.13 12.61
C ASP A 184 13.24 -5.96 12.69
N TRP A 185 12.54 -6.96 13.21
CA TRP A 185 11.10 -6.87 13.43
C TRP A 185 10.75 -5.78 14.45
N ARG A 186 11.46 -5.72 15.59
CA ARG A 186 11.28 -4.64 16.58
C ARG A 186 11.52 -3.26 15.97
N LYS A 187 12.60 -3.10 15.20
CA LYS A 187 12.90 -1.84 14.49
C LYS A 187 11.79 -1.46 13.50
N GLN A 188 11.24 -2.43 12.79
CA GLN A 188 10.08 -2.21 11.90
C GLN A 188 8.87 -1.72 12.69
N LYS A 189 8.55 -2.35 13.83
CA LYS A 189 7.44 -1.95 14.68
C LYS A 189 7.60 -0.55 15.26
N GLN A 190 8.79 -0.20 15.71
CA GLN A 190 9.06 1.16 16.19
C GLN A 190 8.73 2.23 15.15
N ARG A 191 9.01 1.98 13.87
CA ARG A 191 8.66 2.91 12.79
C ARG A 191 7.16 3.03 12.53
N HIS A 192 6.36 2.04 12.91
CA HIS A 192 4.90 2.08 12.75
C HIS A 192 4.20 2.82 13.90
N PHE A 193 4.89 3.00 15.04
CA PHE A 193 4.32 3.67 16.22
C PHE A 193 4.83 5.10 16.42
N THR A 194 5.75 5.56 15.59
CA THR A 194 6.29 6.94 15.59
C THR A 194 5.79 7.73 14.40
#